data_15ec2f6c0503ddc07f013178d667c3c2
#
_entry.id   15ec2f6c0503ddc07f013178d667c3c2
#
_cell.length_a   1.000
_cell.length_b   1.000
_cell.length_c   1.000
_cell.angle_alpha   90.00
_cell.angle_beta   90.00
_cell.angle_gamma   90.00
#
_symmetry.space_group_name_H-M   'P 1'
#
loop_
_entity.id
_entity.type
_entity.pdbx_description
1 polymer ?
#
loop_
_entity_poly.entity_id
_entity_poly.type
_entity_poly.pdbx_seq_one_letter_code
_entity_poly.pdbx_strand_id
1 'polypeptide(L)'
;DRSSAASDVYKRQLASRVCAENGASIVKTYYCDGFEKVAAACPVPVVIAGGKKLPEKEALELCYNAVNDGAAGVDMGRNVFQSENPAAMIQAVHAVVHEGLTPEQGFEMFKDLQ
;
A
#
# COMPACT_ATOMS: atom_id res chain seq x y z
N ASP A 1 19.37 2.47 7.78
CA ASP A 1 19.82 3.65 8.52
C ASP A 1 19.08 4.91 8.05
N ARG A 2 19.26 6.01 8.80
CA ARG A 2 18.52 7.26 8.55
C ARG A 2 18.80 7.87 7.18
N SER A 3 20.04 7.79 6.71
CA SER A 3 20.42 8.32 5.40
C SER A 3 19.70 7.59 4.27
N SER A 4 19.64 6.27 4.37
CA SER A 4 18.94 5.44 3.38
C SER A 4 17.46 5.73 3.37
N ALA A 5 16.83 5.82 4.55
CA ALA A 5 15.41 6.11 4.65
C ALA A 5 15.07 7.49 4.09
N ALA A 6 15.85 8.50 4.44
CA ALA A 6 15.66 9.85 3.91
C ALA A 6 15.87 9.91 2.40
N SER A 7 16.86 9.18 1.88
CA SER A 7 17.11 9.09 0.45
C SER A 7 15.96 8.41 -0.27
N ASP A 8 15.40 7.33 0.31
CA ASP A 8 14.29 6.60 -0.28
C ASP A 8 13.03 7.46 -0.39
N VAL A 9 12.67 8.18 0.67
CA VAL A 9 11.49 9.04 0.62
C VAL A 9 11.67 10.16 -0.39
N TYR A 10 12.85 10.76 -0.45
CA TYR A 10 13.14 11.83 -1.40
C TYR A 10 13.07 11.33 -2.85
N LYS A 11 13.66 10.19 -3.13
CA LYS A 11 13.63 9.60 -4.48
C LYS A 11 12.21 9.28 -4.92
N ARG A 12 11.39 8.77 -4.01
CA ARG A 12 10.00 8.46 -4.32
C ARG A 12 9.16 9.71 -4.52
N GLN A 13 9.40 10.77 -3.73
CA GLN A 13 8.75 12.06 -3.96
C GLN A 13 9.07 12.59 -5.36
N LEU A 14 10.35 12.61 -5.71
CA LEU A 14 10.79 13.12 -7.00
C LEU A 14 10.25 12.28 -8.16
N ALA A 15 10.40 10.97 -8.09
CA ALA A 15 9.94 10.07 -9.16
C ALA A 15 8.43 10.16 -9.36
N SER A 16 7.67 10.18 -8.28
CA SER A 16 6.21 10.28 -8.35
C SER A 16 5.79 11.62 -8.97
N ARG A 17 6.44 12.70 -8.59
CA ARG A 17 6.16 14.02 -9.14
C ARG A 17 6.50 14.09 -10.63
N VAL A 18 7.64 13.53 -11.02
CA VAL A 18 8.03 13.49 -12.45
C VAL A 18 7.00 12.71 -13.26
N CYS A 19 6.54 11.57 -12.76
CA CYS A 19 5.50 10.80 -13.45
C CYS A 19 4.21 11.61 -13.61
N ALA A 20 3.77 12.27 -12.56
CA ALA A 20 2.57 13.09 -12.60
C ALA A 20 2.70 14.25 -13.57
N GLU A 21 3.83 14.92 -13.57
CA GLU A 21 4.09 16.05 -14.49
C GLU A 21 4.20 15.61 -15.93
N ASN A 22 4.51 14.36 -16.19
CA ASN A 22 4.55 13.78 -17.55
C ASN A 22 3.22 13.16 -17.97
N GLY A 23 2.14 13.40 -17.24
CA GLY A 23 0.80 13.04 -17.67
C GLY A 23 0.22 11.78 -17.02
N ALA A 24 0.87 11.20 -16.03
CA ALA A 24 0.30 10.05 -15.31
C ALA A 24 -0.96 10.48 -14.56
N SER A 25 -2.03 9.69 -14.68
CA SER A 25 -3.27 9.92 -13.95
C SER A 25 -3.27 9.27 -12.57
N ILE A 26 -2.46 8.23 -12.40
CA ILE A 26 -2.25 7.50 -11.15
C ILE A 26 -0.77 7.11 -11.12
N VAL A 27 -0.14 7.21 -9.96
CA VAL A 27 1.24 6.78 -9.77
C VAL A 27 1.28 5.58 -8.85
N LYS A 28 2.04 4.56 -9.25
CA LYS A 28 2.27 3.38 -8.41
C LYS A 28 3.73 3.41 -7.92
N THR A 29 3.91 3.27 -6.61
CA THR A 29 5.24 3.22 -6.01
C THR A 29 5.24 2.28 -4.81
N TYR A 30 6.41 2.03 -4.25
CA TYR A 30 6.52 1.21 -3.04
C TYR A 30 6.30 2.06 -1.80
N TYR A 31 5.72 1.43 -0.79
CA TYR A 31 5.60 2.05 0.54
C TYR A 31 7.00 2.22 1.17
N CYS A 32 7.19 3.30 1.90
CA CYS A 32 8.43 3.56 2.64
C CYS A 32 8.12 4.39 3.88
N ASP A 33 9.07 4.45 4.79
CA ASP A 33 8.97 5.37 5.92
C ASP A 33 8.87 6.80 5.41
N GLY A 34 7.96 7.58 5.99
CA GLY A 34 7.70 8.94 5.52
C GLY A 34 6.83 9.01 4.27
N PHE A 35 6.10 7.93 3.97
CA PHE A 35 5.26 7.85 2.78
C PHE A 35 4.23 8.99 2.70
N GLU A 36 3.80 9.52 3.84
CA GLU A 36 2.88 10.66 3.86
C GLU A 36 3.44 11.86 3.08
N LYS A 37 4.76 12.02 3.06
CA LYS A 37 5.43 13.07 2.27
C LYS A 37 5.37 12.78 0.78
N VAL A 38 5.50 11.51 0.40
CA VAL A 38 5.38 11.09 -1.00
C VAL A 38 3.97 11.37 -1.51
N ALA A 39 2.97 10.94 -0.76
CA ALA A 39 1.58 11.12 -1.14
C ALA A 39 1.20 12.61 -1.22
N ALA A 40 1.64 13.40 -0.24
CA ALA A 40 1.32 14.83 -0.20
C ALA A 40 1.96 15.61 -1.35
N ALA A 41 3.14 15.20 -1.80
CA ALA A 41 3.87 15.89 -2.86
C ALA A 41 3.38 15.52 -4.26
N CYS A 42 2.62 14.47 -4.43
CA CYS A 42 2.16 13.99 -5.72
C CYS A 42 0.76 14.58 -6.03
N PRO A 43 0.57 15.28 -7.16
CA PRO A 43 -0.70 15.91 -7.47
C PRO A 43 -1.77 14.96 -8.02
N VAL A 44 -1.45 13.69 -8.21
CA VAL A 44 -2.39 12.65 -8.65
C VAL A 44 -2.45 11.54 -7.59
N PRO A 45 -3.49 10.69 -7.61
CA PRO A 45 -3.58 9.58 -6.66
C PRO A 45 -2.37 8.66 -6.73
N VAL A 46 -1.87 8.25 -5.56
CA VAL A 46 -0.75 7.31 -5.44
C VAL A 46 -1.28 6.01 -4.87
N VAL A 47 -0.92 4.90 -5.51
CA VAL A 47 -1.21 3.55 -4.99
C VAL A 47 0.10 2.86 -4.70
N ILE A 48 0.11 1.96 -3.71
CA ILE A 48 1.33 1.23 -3.36
C ILE A 48 1.40 -0.13 -4.01
N ALA A 49 2.61 -0.53 -4.40
CA ALA A 49 2.91 -1.88 -4.83
C ALA A 49 3.05 -2.79 -3.61
N GLY A 50 2.63 -4.04 -3.74
CA GLY A 50 2.69 -4.99 -2.63
C GLY A 50 4.09 -5.53 -2.34
N GLY A 51 4.94 -5.60 -3.37
CA GLY A 51 6.27 -6.18 -3.21
C GLY A 51 6.23 -7.69 -3.02
N LYS A 52 7.15 -8.21 -2.21
CA LYS A 52 7.22 -9.65 -1.91
C LYS A 52 6.02 -10.10 -1.10
N LYS A 53 5.67 -11.40 -1.22
CA LYS A 53 4.65 -12.00 -0.39
C LYS A 53 5.02 -11.88 1.10
N LEU A 54 4.12 -11.31 1.86
CA LEU A 54 4.20 -11.20 3.32
C LEU A 54 3.19 -12.15 3.95
N PRO A 55 3.33 -12.49 5.26
CA PRO A 55 2.23 -13.08 6.00
C PRO A 55 0.98 -12.19 5.88
N GLU A 56 -0.18 -12.79 5.83
CA GLU A 56 -1.43 -12.09 5.55
C GLU A 56 -1.67 -10.88 6.46
N LYS A 57 -1.43 -11.05 7.76
CA LYS A 57 -1.61 -9.93 8.69
C LYS A 57 -0.66 -8.77 8.39
N GLU A 58 0.60 -9.07 8.06
CA GLU A 58 1.58 -8.04 7.71
C GLU A 58 1.21 -7.32 6.42
N ALA A 59 0.67 -8.04 5.44
CA ALA A 59 0.18 -7.42 4.21
C ALA A 59 -0.98 -6.47 4.49
N LEU A 60 -1.87 -6.84 5.41
CA LEU A 60 -2.97 -5.97 5.81
C LEU A 60 -2.48 -4.73 6.60
N GLU A 61 -1.43 -4.89 7.40
CA GLU A 61 -0.79 -3.76 8.07
C GLU A 61 -0.19 -2.79 7.06
N LEU A 62 0.45 -3.31 6.01
CA LEU A 62 1.00 -2.49 4.93
C LEU A 62 -0.10 -1.68 4.25
N CYS A 63 -1.22 -2.31 3.92
CA CYS A 63 -2.36 -1.64 3.31
C CYS A 63 -2.90 -0.52 4.21
N TYR A 64 -3.06 -0.83 5.48
CA TYR A 64 -3.60 0.11 6.46
C TYR A 64 -2.69 1.33 6.61
N ASN A 65 -1.39 1.09 6.78
CA ASN A 65 -0.43 2.17 6.94
C ASN A 65 -0.35 3.05 5.69
N ALA A 66 -0.39 2.44 4.51
CA ALA A 66 -0.33 3.20 3.26
C ALA A 66 -1.54 4.12 3.11
N VAL A 67 -2.74 3.63 3.38
CA VAL A 67 -3.96 4.42 3.27
C VAL A 67 -3.97 5.54 4.31
N ASN A 68 -3.56 5.25 5.54
CA ASN A 68 -3.44 6.27 6.57
C ASN A 68 -2.44 7.37 6.22
N ASP A 69 -1.39 7.03 5.49
CA ASP A 69 -0.37 7.98 5.06
C ASP A 69 -0.76 8.72 3.77
N GLY A 70 -1.93 8.44 3.21
CA GLY A 70 -2.45 9.19 2.08
C GLY A 70 -2.50 8.46 0.75
N ALA A 71 -2.18 7.16 0.70
CA ALA A 71 -2.36 6.38 -0.52
C ALA A 71 -3.84 6.28 -0.86
N ALA A 72 -4.16 6.37 -2.14
CA ALA A 72 -5.53 6.19 -2.62
C ALA A 72 -5.96 4.72 -2.62
N GLY A 73 -5.00 3.81 -2.58
CA GLY A 73 -5.28 2.38 -2.58
C GLY A 73 -4.01 1.57 -2.73
N VAL A 74 -4.18 0.30 -3.07
CA VAL A 74 -3.08 -0.64 -3.25
C VAL A 74 -3.21 -1.34 -4.59
N ASP A 75 -2.08 -1.76 -5.15
CA ASP A 75 -2.02 -2.55 -6.38
C ASP A 75 -1.10 -3.72 -6.12
N MET A 76 -1.66 -4.78 -5.54
CA MET A 76 -0.95 -5.94 -5.05
C MET A 76 -1.26 -7.18 -5.86
N GLY A 77 -0.22 -7.92 -6.26
CA GLY A 77 -0.39 -9.22 -6.89
C GLY A 77 -0.11 -10.36 -5.90
N ARG A 78 1.16 -10.58 -5.60
CA ARG A 78 1.60 -11.75 -4.83
C ARG A 78 0.98 -11.88 -3.45
N ASN A 79 0.74 -10.78 -2.77
CA ASN A 79 0.12 -10.83 -1.45
C ASN A 79 -1.33 -11.31 -1.49
N VAL A 80 -1.97 -11.27 -2.65
CA VAL A 80 -3.31 -11.80 -2.82
C VAL A 80 -3.26 -13.21 -3.42
N PHE A 81 -2.67 -13.37 -4.63
CA PHE A 81 -2.77 -14.66 -5.31
C PHE A 81 -1.90 -15.76 -4.70
N GLN A 82 -0.87 -15.41 -3.93
CA GLN A 82 -0.06 -16.38 -3.21
C GLN A 82 -0.53 -16.60 -1.76
N SER A 83 -1.64 -15.99 -1.36
CA SER A 83 -2.24 -16.25 -0.06
C SER A 83 -2.78 -17.67 0.02
N GLU A 84 -2.90 -18.20 1.24
CA GLU A 84 -3.55 -19.49 1.50
C GLU A 84 -4.97 -19.53 0.94
N ASN A 85 -5.65 -18.38 0.94
CA ASN A 85 -7.01 -18.26 0.41
C ASN A 85 -7.12 -16.90 -0.28
N PRO A 86 -6.82 -16.83 -1.59
CA PRO A 86 -6.86 -15.56 -2.31
C PRO A 86 -8.22 -14.85 -2.28
N ALA A 87 -9.31 -15.61 -2.33
CA ALA A 87 -10.66 -15.03 -2.29
C ALA A 87 -10.92 -14.34 -0.95
N ALA A 88 -10.52 -14.96 0.15
CA ALA A 88 -10.62 -14.35 1.49
C ALA A 88 -9.68 -13.16 1.62
N MET A 89 -8.47 -13.28 1.08
CA MET A 89 -7.47 -12.21 1.19
C MET A 89 -7.89 -10.95 0.42
N ILE A 90 -8.43 -11.09 -0.78
CA ILE A 90 -8.86 -9.90 -1.53
C ILE A 90 -10.02 -9.19 -0.82
N GLN A 91 -10.90 -9.93 -0.18
CA GLN A 91 -11.98 -9.32 0.60
C GLN A 91 -11.45 -8.59 1.83
N ALA A 92 -10.47 -9.18 2.52
CA ALA A 92 -9.85 -8.55 3.69
C ALA A 92 -9.08 -7.28 3.30
N VAL A 93 -8.33 -7.33 2.19
CA VAL A 93 -7.63 -6.15 1.68
C VAL A 93 -8.62 -5.05 1.33
N HIS A 94 -9.70 -5.38 0.63
CA HIS A 94 -10.74 -4.41 0.30
C HIS A 94 -11.33 -3.75 1.54
N ALA A 95 -11.61 -4.54 2.56
CA ALA A 95 -12.19 -4.02 3.80
C ALA A 95 -11.24 -3.08 4.54
N VAL A 96 -9.95 -3.41 4.58
CA VAL A 96 -8.95 -2.54 5.21
C VAL A 96 -8.77 -1.24 4.41
N VAL A 97 -8.69 -1.34 3.09
CA VAL A 97 -8.43 -0.17 2.24
C VAL A 97 -9.65 0.74 2.14
N HIS A 98 -10.84 0.17 1.95
CA HIS A 98 -12.03 0.95 1.60
C HIS A 98 -13.10 1.04 2.69
N GLU A 99 -13.09 0.15 3.67
CA GLU A 99 -14.13 0.11 4.70
C GLU A 99 -13.62 0.49 6.09
N GLY A 100 -12.36 0.86 6.20
CA GLY A 100 -11.79 1.38 7.45
C GLY A 100 -11.48 0.33 8.52
N LEU A 101 -11.41 -0.95 8.16
CA LEU A 101 -11.02 -1.98 9.12
C LEU A 101 -9.56 -1.81 9.52
N THR A 102 -9.27 -2.13 10.79
CA THR A 102 -7.88 -2.24 11.24
C THR A 102 -7.25 -3.52 10.69
N PRO A 103 -5.92 -3.64 10.71
CA PRO A 103 -5.27 -4.90 10.30
C PRO A 103 -5.75 -6.11 11.10
N GLU A 104 -5.99 -5.93 12.40
CA GLU A 104 -6.50 -6.99 13.26
C GLU A 104 -7.90 -7.43 12.84
N GLN A 105 -8.79 -6.48 12.57
CA GLN A 105 -10.14 -6.76 12.09
C GLN A 105 -10.11 -7.41 10.71
N GLY A 106 -9.24 -6.92 9.82
CA GLY A 106 -9.06 -7.51 8.49
C GLY A 106 -8.56 -8.94 8.56
N PHE A 107 -7.62 -9.22 9.47
CA PHE A 107 -7.09 -10.57 9.63
C PHE A 107 -8.14 -11.52 10.22
N GLU A 108 -8.95 -11.07 11.17
CA GLU A 108 -10.08 -11.87 11.67
C GLU A 108 -11.05 -12.20 10.55
N MET A 109 -11.37 -11.22 9.70
CA MET A 109 -12.22 -11.43 8.53
C MET A 109 -11.62 -12.47 7.59
N PHE A 110 -10.31 -12.39 7.34
CA PHE A 110 -9.61 -13.35 6.50
C PHE A 110 -9.75 -14.78 7.05
N LYS A 111 -9.54 -14.94 8.36
CA LYS A 111 -9.67 -16.24 9.01
C LYS A 111 -11.10 -16.77 8.96
N ASP A 112 -12.08 -15.91 9.16
CA ASP A 112 -13.48 -16.30 9.17
C ASP A 112 -14.00 -16.72 7.78
N LEU A 113 -13.38 -16.19 6.72
CA LEU A 113 -13.76 -16.50 5.34
C LEU A 113 -13.09 -17.73 4.75
N GLN A 114 -12.21 -18.37 5.51
CA GLN A 114 -11.53 -19.58 5.04
C GLN A 114 -12.40 -20.83 5.10
#